data_08a10ad4747dec9fb05ca8477eb5e3b9
#
_entry.id   08a10ad4747dec9fb05ca8477eb5e3b9
#
_cell.length_a   1.000
_cell.length_b   1.000
_cell.length_c   1.000
_cell.angle_alpha   90.00
_cell.angle_beta   90.00
_cell.angle_gamma   90.00
#
_symmetry.space_group_name_H-M   'P 1'
#
loop_
_entity.id
_entity.type
_entity.pdbx_description
1 polymer ?
#
loop_
_entity_poly.entity_id
_entity_poly.type
_entity_poly.pdbx_seq_one_letter_code
_entity_poly.pdbx_strand_id
1 'polypeptide(L)'
;MLQTDDRQAAAWRDRISFFLGTAWIPHGYGWIFPMQGQRLKVGVCHLPPAEHPTPGSLAGPLQRLIHRCGLSACPVLDRHGGPVSSSIARSEPLVAGALLAVGDAASSANLLGGEGIRHAMDSADQLADLLIADGMPGDSSAMALRYQEQLKAQQSWRWSVSGRLARRTWWGLDNPRADRRLERLIHGLSATAEASALSELLFNYNFERYGLRLLPYLL
;
A
#
# COMPACT_ATOMS: atom_id res chain seq x y z
N MET A 1 -12.50 11.32 -6.20
CA MET A 1 -13.32 11.68 -5.01
C MET A 1 -14.75 11.93 -5.45
N LEU A 2 -15.71 11.44 -4.68
CA LEU A 2 -17.14 11.58 -4.95
C LEU A 2 -17.78 12.49 -3.92
N GLN A 3 -18.77 13.29 -4.33
CA GLN A 3 -19.71 13.98 -3.46
C GLN A 3 -20.90 13.05 -3.22
N THR A 4 -21.33 12.89 -1.97
CA THR A 4 -22.48 12.05 -1.61
C THR A 4 -23.56 12.90 -0.95
N ASP A 5 -24.78 12.39 -0.92
CA ASP A 5 -25.85 12.88 -0.03
C ASP A 5 -25.79 12.21 1.35
N ASP A 6 -26.64 12.64 2.28
CA ASP A 6 -26.67 12.12 3.65
C ASP A 6 -26.94 10.62 3.72
N ARG A 7 -27.82 10.10 2.87
CA ARG A 7 -28.16 8.68 2.83
C ARG A 7 -26.98 7.83 2.33
N GLN A 8 -26.32 8.27 1.27
CA GLN A 8 -25.15 7.60 0.71
C GLN A 8 -23.96 7.69 1.66
N ALA A 9 -23.74 8.86 2.27
CA ALA A 9 -22.68 9.06 3.26
C ALA A 9 -22.88 8.16 4.49
N ALA A 10 -24.12 8.01 4.97
CA ALA A 10 -24.45 7.21 6.15
C ALA A 10 -23.97 5.74 6.03
N ALA A 11 -24.02 5.17 4.84
CA ALA A 11 -23.56 3.79 4.62
C ALA A 11 -22.04 3.60 4.78
N TRP A 12 -21.24 4.67 4.62
CA TRP A 12 -19.79 4.59 4.51
C TRP A 12 -19.02 5.41 5.54
N ARG A 13 -19.64 6.39 6.23
CA ARG A 13 -18.96 7.40 7.05
C ARG A 13 -18.18 6.86 8.25
N ASP A 14 -18.59 5.71 8.79
CA ASP A 14 -18.08 5.19 10.07
C ASP A 14 -17.03 4.07 9.88
N ARG A 15 -16.58 3.85 8.63
CA ARG A 15 -15.66 2.77 8.34
C ARG A 15 -14.76 3.05 7.16
N ILE A 16 -13.55 2.55 7.23
CA ILE A 16 -12.67 2.35 6.08
C ILE A 16 -13.01 0.99 5.46
N SER A 17 -13.34 0.97 4.18
CA SER A 17 -13.79 -0.25 3.50
C SER A 17 -12.79 -0.67 2.43
N PHE A 18 -12.40 -1.95 2.45
CA PHE A 18 -11.59 -2.57 1.41
C PHE A 18 -12.39 -3.66 0.70
N PHE A 19 -12.21 -3.77 -0.61
CA PHE A 19 -12.87 -4.71 -1.49
C PHE A 19 -11.82 -5.62 -2.10
N LEU A 20 -11.75 -6.84 -1.61
CA LEU A 20 -10.74 -7.83 -1.97
C LEU A 20 -11.36 -8.92 -2.83
N GLY A 21 -10.52 -9.53 -3.67
CA GLY A 21 -10.92 -10.66 -4.49
C GLY A 21 -11.18 -10.34 -5.94
N THR A 22 -11.14 -11.39 -6.76
CA THR A 22 -11.21 -11.33 -8.22
C THR A 22 -12.51 -10.76 -8.76
N ALA A 23 -13.60 -10.88 -7.96
CA ALA A 23 -14.88 -10.27 -8.30
C ALA A 23 -14.85 -8.73 -8.36
N TRP A 24 -13.89 -8.11 -7.70
CA TRP A 24 -13.68 -6.67 -7.68
C TRP A 24 -12.56 -6.26 -8.62
N ILE A 25 -11.35 -6.77 -8.38
CA ILE A 25 -10.19 -6.58 -9.22
C ILE A 25 -9.17 -7.71 -8.97
N PRO A 26 -8.77 -8.48 -9.99
CA PRO A 26 -7.68 -9.43 -9.87
C PRO A 26 -6.36 -8.72 -9.54
N HIS A 27 -5.49 -9.37 -8.81
CA HIS A 27 -4.17 -8.84 -8.43
C HIS A 27 -4.23 -7.45 -7.78
N GLY A 28 -5.25 -7.19 -6.95
CA GLY A 28 -5.39 -5.88 -6.35
C GLY A 28 -6.56 -5.77 -5.40
N TYR A 29 -6.94 -4.54 -5.11
CA TYR A 29 -8.08 -4.24 -4.24
C TYR A 29 -8.72 -2.90 -4.56
N GLY A 30 -9.97 -2.74 -4.12
CA GLY A 30 -10.65 -1.45 -4.11
C GLY A 30 -10.81 -0.92 -2.70
N TRP A 31 -11.12 0.36 -2.57
CA TRP A 31 -11.40 0.99 -1.28
C TRP A 31 -12.44 2.08 -1.36
N ILE A 32 -13.10 2.32 -0.22
CA ILE A 32 -13.93 3.50 0.05
C ILE A 32 -13.51 4.06 1.40
N PHE A 33 -13.03 5.31 1.40
CA PHE A 33 -12.64 6.04 2.60
C PHE A 33 -13.55 7.25 2.77
N PRO A 34 -14.17 7.42 3.96
CA PRO A 34 -14.92 8.61 4.28
C PRO A 34 -13.99 9.81 4.39
N MET A 35 -14.49 10.94 3.89
CA MET A 35 -13.81 12.23 3.95
C MET A 35 -14.77 13.27 4.53
N GLN A 36 -14.23 14.37 5.03
CA GLN A 36 -15.05 15.46 5.54
C GLN A 36 -15.99 16.01 4.46
N GLY A 37 -17.14 16.56 4.87
CA GLY A 37 -18.12 17.21 3.98
C GLY A 37 -18.85 16.22 3.07
N GLN A 38 -19.26 15.08 3.60
CA GLN A 38 -20.01 14.05 2.85
C GLN A 38 -19.30 13.60 1.56
N ARG A 39 -18.01 13.49 1.59
CA ARG A 39 -17.20 13.05 0.45
C ARG A 39 -16.66 11.66 0.69
N LEU A 40 -16.49 10.91 -0.39
CA LEU A 40 -15.88 9.59 -0.38
C LEU A 40 -14.66 9.59 -1.32
N LYS A 41 -13.53 9.10 -0.82
CA LYS A 41 -12.38 8.76 -1.66
C LYS A 41 -12.52 7.30 -2.07
N VAL A 42 -12.92 7.08 -3.31
CA VAL A 42 -13.11 5.74 -3.89
C VAL A 42 -11.97 5.46 -4.85
N GLY A 43 -11.37 4.29 -4.75
CA GLY A 43 -10.27 3.94 -5.63
C GLY A 43 -10.10 2.44 -5.80
N VAL A 44 -9.25 2.09 -6.75
CA VAL A 44 -8.77 0.74 -7.01
C VAL A 44 -7.28 0.77 -7.28
N CYS A 45 -6.56 -0.27 -6.88
CA CYS A 45 -5.17 -0.49 -7.30
C CYS A 45 -5.03 -1.87 -7.94
N HIS A 46 -4.01 -2.00 -8.77
CA HIS A 46 -3.65 -3.23 -9.44
C HIS A 46 -2.15 -3.47 -9.25
N LEU A 47 -1.80 -4.63 -8.76
CA LEU A 47 -0.45 -5.02 -8.33
C LEU A 47 -0.08 -6.37 -8.99
N PRO A 48 -0.03 -6.45 -10.33
CA PRO A 48 0.19 -7.71 -11.03
C PRO A 48 1.65 -8.17 -10.90
N PRO A 49 1.92 -9.47 -11.11
CA PRO A 49 3.25 -9.93 -11.43
C PRO A 49 3.83 -9.22 -12.65
N ALA A 50 5.16 -9.11 -12.72
CA ALA A 50 5.83 -8.39 -13.80
C ALA A 50 5.54 -8.97 -15.21
N GLU A 51 5.26 -10.27 -15.27
CA GLU A 51 4.95 -11.00 -16.51
C GLU A 51 3.51 -10.75 -17.00
N HIS A 52 2.66 -10.20 -16.15
CA HIS A 52 1.28 -9.90 -16.53
C HIS A 52 1.16 -8.47 -17.07
N PRO A 53 0.50 -8.29 -18.21
CA PRO A 53 0.31 -6.97 -18.74
C PRO A 53 -0.50 -6.11 -17.76
N THR A 54 0.00 -4.93 -17.48
CA THR A 54 -0.78 -3.93 -16.74
C THR A 54 -2.02 -3.59 -17.56
N PRO A 55 -3.24 -3.66 -17.00
CA PRO A 55 -4.41 -3.21 -17.73
C PRO A 55 -4.21 -1.76 -18.15
N GLY A 56 -4.49 -1.45 -19.41
CA GLY A 56 -4.29 -0.11 -19.96
C GLY A 56 -5.08 0.98 -19.24
N SER A 57 -6.09 0.59 -18.43
CA SER A 57 -6.89 1.52 -17.64
C SER A 57 -7.56 0.83 -16.47
N LEU A 58 -7.51 1.43 -15.30
CA LEU A 58 -8.27 1.05 -14.11
C LEU A 58 -9.69 1.65 -14.08
N ALA A 59 -10.09 2.38 -15.10
CA ALA A 59 -11.41 3.03 -15.15
C ALA A 59 -12.57 2.01 -15.06
N GLY A 60 -12.47 0.90 -15.78
CA GLY A 60 -13.49 -0.15 -15.76
C GLY A 60 -13.68 -0.79 -14.37
N PRO A 61 -12.61 -1.29 -13.71
CA PRO A 61 -12.69 -1.75 -12.33
C PRO A 61 -13.24 -0.71 -11.36
N LEU A 62 -12.81 0.55 -11.46
CA LEU A 62 -13.30 1.63 -10.63
C LEU A 62 -14.80 1.89 -10.83
N GLN A 63 -15.26 1.90 -12.08
CA GLN A 63 -16.68 2.07 -12.38
C GLN A 63 -17.53 0.91 -11.84
N ARG A 64 -17.04 -0.35 -11.97
CA ARG A 64 -17.72 -1.50 -11.36
C ARG A 64 -17.84 -1.37 -9.85
N LEU A 65 -16.79 -0.94 -9.17
CA LEU A 65 -16.81 -0.71 -7.72
C LEU A 65 -17.85 0.35 -7.36
N ILE A 66 -17.82 1.51 -8.02
CA ILE A 66 -18.78 2.61 -7.81
C ILE A 66 -20.22 2.14 -8.03
N HIS A 67 -20.47 1.41 -9.11
CA HIS A 67 -21.80 0.89 -9.45
C HIS A 67 -22.31 -0.11 -8.40
N ARG A 68 -21.50 -1.11 -8.04
CA ARG A 68 -21.89 -2.14 -7.06
C ARG A 68 -22.09 -1.60 -5.65
N CYS A 69 -21.46 -0.47 -5.33
CA CYS A 69 -21.65 0.22 -4.04
C CYS A 69 -22.76 1.26 -4.06
N GLY A 70 -23.55 1.36 -5.15
CA GLY A 70 -24.67 2.28 -5.25
C GLY A 70 -24.28 3.76 -5.38
N LEU A 71 -23.04 4.03 -5.85
CA LEU A 71 -22.48 5.38 -5.89
C LEU A 71 -22.47 5.98 -7.31
N SER A 72 -23.12 5.35 -8.29
CA SER A 72 -23.08 5.79 -9.70
C SER A 72 -23.66 7.17 -9.95
N ALA A 73 -24.62 7.59 -9.13
CA ALA A 73 -25.24 8.92 -9.22
C ALA A 73 -24.45 10.04 -8.53
N CYS A 74 -23.38 9.67 -7.80
CA CYS A 74 -22.58 10.66 -7.06
C CYS A 74 -21.73 11.50 -8.02
N PRO A 75 -21.77 12.84 -7.94
CA PRO A 75 -20.90 13.70 -8.69
C PRO A 75 -19.42 13.41 -8.42
N VAL A 76 -18.62 13.37 -9.48
CA VAL A 76 -17.18 13.23 -9.38
C VAL A 76 -16.55 14.59 -9.18
N LEU A 77 -15.92 14.81 -8.03
CA LEU A 77 -15.23 16.06 -7.72
C LEU A 77 -13.80 16.10 -8.26
N ASP A 78 -13.14 14.95 -8.22
CA ASP A 78 -11.73 14.85 -8.60
C ASP A 78 -11.37 13.44 -9.04
N ARG A 79 -10.44 13.33 -9.99
CA ARG A 79 -9.84 12.07 -10.45
C ARG A 79 -8.34 12.21 -10.52
N HIS A 80 -7.66 11.34 -9.84
CA HIS A 80 -6.21 11.22 -9.93
C HIS A 80 -5.78 9.77 -9.76
N GLY A 81 -4.59 9.46 -10.16
CA GLY A 81 -3.97 8.15 -10.02
C GLY A 81 -2.57 8.18 -10.60
N GLY A 82 -1.78 7.19 -10.26
CA GLY A 82 -0.41 7.07 -10.73
C GLY A 82 0.20 5.74 -10.33
N PRO A 83 1.39 5.45 -10.81
CA PRO A 83 2.17 4.30 -10.37
C PRO A 83 2.61 4.49 -8.92
N VAL A 84 2.68 3.37 -8.20
CA VAL A 84 3.26 3.29 -6.85
C VAL A 84 4.51 2.45 -6.94
N SER A 85 5.62 2.97 -6.44
CA SER A 85 6.90 2.25 -6.45
C SER A 85 7.16 1.60 -5.11
N SER A 86 7.51 0.30 -5.16
CA SER A 86 7.83 -0.50 -3.98
C SER A 86 8.95 -1.47 -4.30
N SER A 87 9.92 -1.59 -3.41
CA SER A 87 11.03 -2.52 -3.55
C SER A 87 11.22 -3.37 -2.29
N ILE A 88 11.42 -4.67 -2.49
CA ILE A 88 11.77 -5.59 -1.39
C ILE A 88 13.25 -5.45 -1.01
N ALA A 89 14.11 -5.31 -2.03
CA ALA A 89 15.56 -5.32 -1.85
C ALA A 89 16.14 -3.94 -1.50
N ARG A 90 15.41 -2.88 -1.84
CA ARG A 90 15.85 -1.48 -1.72
C ARG A 90 17.24 -1.26 -2.33
N SER A 91 17.37 -1.68 -3.57
CA SER A 91 18.61 -1.55 -4.35
C SER A 91 18.56 -0.41 -5.37
N GLU A 92 17.47 0.33 -5.41
CA GLU A 92 17.30 1.45 -6.32
C GLU A 92 18.28 2.58 -5.99
N PRO A 93 18.81 3.27 -7.01
CA PRO A 93 19.67 4.42 -6.77
C PRO A 93 18.85 5.55 -6.11
N LEU A 94 19.29 5.99 -4.95
CA LEU A 94 18.64 7.07 -4.18
C LEU A 94 19.21 8.44 -4.52
N VAL A 95 20.32 8.49 -5.24
CA VAL A 95 21.02 9.72 -5.60
C VAL A 95 21.49 9.62 -7.05
N ALA A 96 21.29 10.71 -7.79
CA ALA A 96 21.77 10.87 -9.15
C ALA A 96 22.27 12.32 -9.34
N GLY A 97 23.58 12.54 -9.23
CA GLY A 97 24.16 13.88 -9.20
C GLY A 97 23.63 14.67 -8.00
N ALA A 98 22.98 15.80 -8.26
CA ALA A 98 22.35 16.64 -7.23
C ALA A 98 20.90 16.24 -6.88
N LEU A 99 20.37 15.19 -7.49
CA LEU A 99 19.00 14.71 -7.22
C LEU A 99 19.04 13.67 -6.09
N LEU A 100 18.15 13.85 -5.11
CA LEU A 100 17.98 12.96 -3.96
C LEU A 100 16.53 12.46 -3.97
N ALA A 101 16.35 11.14 -3.89
CA ALA A 101 15.03 10.50 -3.95
C ALA A 101 14.44 10.28 -2.56
N VAL A 102 13.17 10.63 -2.38
CA VAL A 102 12.37 10.34 -1.17
C VAL A 102 11.01 9.77 -1.57
N GLY A 103 10.32 9.14 -0.64
CA GLY A 103 8.98 8.58 -0.87
C GLY A 103 8.97 7.54 -1.98
N ASP A 104 7.99 7.62 -2.86
CA ASP A 104 7.82 6.65 -3.97
C ASP A 104 9.01 6.68 -4.95
N ALA A 105 9.71 7.81 -5.11
CA ALA A 105 10.94 7.87 -5.90
C ALA A 105 12.06 7.01 -5.29
N ALA A 106 12.03 6.78 -3.98
CA ALA A 106 12.92 5.86 -3.25
C ALA A 106 12.28 4.48 -3.04
N SER A 107 11.24 4.13 -3.80
CA SER A 107 10.47 2.86 -3.67
C SER A 107 10.03 2.56 -2.24
N SER A 108 9.61 3.59 -1.50
CA SER A 108 9.33 3.48 -0.08
C SER A 108 7.92 3.00 0.26
N ALA A 109 7.04 2.82 -0.72
CA ALA A 109 5.71 2.29 -0.46
C ALA A 109 5.76 0.81 -0.02
N ASN A 110 5.01 0.47 1.03
CA ASN A 110 4.80 -0.91 1.44
C ASN A 110 3.44 -1.41 0.96
N LEU A 111 3.45 -2.47 0.16
CA LEU A 111 2.25 -2.98 -0.50
C LEU A 111 1.44 -3.96 0.38
N LEU A 112 1.93 -4.37 1.55
CA LEU A 112 1.19 -5.27 2.44
C LEU A 112 0.01 -4.54 3.09
N GLY A 113 0.28 -3.43 3.75
CA GLY A 113 -0.73 -2.55 4.34
C GLY A 113 -1.27 -1.49 3.37
N GLY A 114 -0.70 -1.38 2.17
CA GLY A 114 -1.06 -0.35 1.20
C GLY A 114 -0.66 1.06 1.66
N GLU A 115 0.43 1.18 2.41
CA GLU A 115 0.91 2.44 2.97
C GLU A 115 2.14 2.98 2.23
N GLY A 116 2.15 4.29 2.03
CA GLY A 116 3.29 5.00 1.43
C GLY A 116 3.59 6.31 2.15
N ILE A 117 2.57 7.00 2.68
CA ILE A 117 2.70 8.35 3.25
C ILE A 117 3.68 8.37 4.42
N ARG A 118 3.52 7.48 5.39
CA ARG A 118 4.43 7.39 6.55
C ARG A 118 5.88 7.15 6.12
N HIS A 119 6.09 6.17 5.25
CA HIS A 119 7.44 5.85 4.77
C HIS A 119 8.04 6.96 3.89
N ALA A 120 7.21 7.71 3.17
CA ALA A 120 7.67 8.89 2.45
C ALA A 120 8.15 9.98 3.41
N MET A 121 7.40 10.24 4.49
CA MET A 121 7.81 11.17 5.55
C MET A 121 9.08 10.70 6.25
N ASP A 122 9.15 9.43 6.68
CA ASP A 122 10.33 8.85 7.31
C ASP A 122 11.58 8.97 6.42
N SER A 123 11.44 8.73 5.12
CA SER A 123 12.56 8.86 4.17
C SER A 123 13.00 10.31 4.01
N ALA A 124 12.07 11.24 4.02
CA ALA A 124 12.36 12.67 3.93
C ALA A 124 13.04 13.19 5.20
N ASP A 125 12.57 12.79 6.37
CA ASP A 125 13.17 13.17 7.65
C ASP A 125 14.63 12.68 7.76
N GLN A 126 14.89 11.41 7.40
CA GLN A 126 16.25 10.86 7.40
C GLN A 126 17.18 11.61 6.45
N LEU A 127 16.69 11.94 5.26
CA LEU A 127 17.49 12.71 4.32
C LEU A 127 17.73 14.13 4.83
N ALA A 128 16.74 14.76 5.42
CA ALA A 128 16.86 16.09 6.00
C ALA A 128 17.90 16.12 7.15
N ASP A 129 17.87 15.13 8.04
CA ASP A 129 18.84 15.00 9.12
C ASP A 129 20.28 14.87 8.60
N LEU A 130 20.50 14.10 7.52
CA LEU A 130 21.82 14.00 6.89
C LEU A 130 22.27 15.32 6.27
N LEU A 131 21.36 16.04 5.59
CA LEU A 131 21.67 17.34 4.99
C LEU A 131 21.96 18.41 6.04
N ILE A 132 21.29 18.37 7.19
CA ILE A 132 21.53 19.28 8.32
C ILE A 132 22.88 18.98 8.96
N ALA A 133 23.21 17.70 9.15
CA ALA A 133 24.45 17.29 9.82
C ALA A 133 25.70 17.54 8.96
N ASP A 134 25.65 17.24 7.68
CA ASP A 134 26.81 17.21 6.79
C ASP A 134 26.86 18.40 5.80
N GLY A 135 25.78 19.18 5.71
CA GLY A 135 25.60 20.21 4.69
C GLY A 135 25.29 19.62 3.31
N MET A 136 25.14 20.49 2.31
CA MET A 136 24.98 20.03 0.93
C MET A 136 26.30 19.44 0.46
N PRO A 137 26.35 18.17 0.02
CA PRO A 137 27.59 17.50 -0.30
C PRO A 137 28.24 18.06 -1.56
N GLY A 138 29.53 18.29 -1.50
CA GLY A 138 30.35 18.45 -2.71
C GLY A 138 30.51 17.11 -3.46
N ASP A 139 30.54 16.00 -2.72
CA ASP A 139 30.45 14.62 -3.25
C ASP A 139 29.21 13.92 -2.67
N SER A 140 28.24 13.67 -3.54
CA SER A 140 26.99 13.03 -3.17
C SER A 140 27.10 11.53 -2.86
N SER A 141 28.23 10.89 -3.21
CA SER A 141 28.39 9.45 -3.13
C SER A 141 28.39 8.95 -1.68
N ALA A 142 29.14 9.60 -0.79
CA ALA A 142 29.18 9.22 0.63
C ALA A 142 27.84 9.42 1.32
N MET A 143 27.15 10.52 1.05
CA MET A 143 25.80 10.77 1.55
C MET A 143 24.80 9.76 1.02
N ALA A 144 24.88 9.40 -0.27
CA ALA A 144 24.03 8.38 -0.89
C ALA A 144 24.14 7.04 -0.16
N LEU A 145 25.35 6.61 0.13
CA LEU A 145 25.60 5.37 0.87
C LEU A 145 25.00 5.44 2.28
N ARG A 146 25.28 6.51 3.03
CA ARG A 146 24.75 6.68 4.38
C ARG A 146 23.22 6.70 4.40
N TYR A 147 22.59 7.43 3.50
CA TYR A 147 21.15 7.49 3.36
C TYR A 147 20.55 6.10 3.03
N GLN A 148 21.16 5.38 2.10
CA GLN A 148 20.75 4.03 1.76
C GLN A 148 20.90 3.05 2.93
N GLU A 149 21.98 3.15 3.68
CA GLU A 149 22.21 2.33 4.88
C GLU A 149 21.19 2.63 5.97
N GLN A 150 20.87 3.90 6.23
CA GLN A 150 19.86 4.29 7.20
C GLN A 150 18.47 3.77 6.81
N LEU A 151 18.05 3.92 5.54
CA LEU A 151 16.78 3.39 5.07
C LEU A 151 16.70 1.86 5.18
N LYS A 152 17.79 1.16 4.89
CA LYS A 152 17.86 -0.31 5.05
C LYS A 152 17.81 -0.72 6.52
N ALA A 153 18.52 -0.03 7.39
CA ALA A 153 18.55 -0.33 8.82
C ALA A 153 17.19 -0.13 9.49
N GLN A 154 16.49 0.95 9.17
CA GLN A 154 15.18 1.26 9.74
C GLN A 154 14.16 0.17 9.45
N GLN A 155 14.21 -0.45 8.28
CA GLN A 155 13.18 -1.37 7.84
C GLN A 155 13.53 -2.84 8.05
N SER A 156 14.81 -3.14 8.30
CA SER A 156 15.29 -4.48 8.67
C SER A 156 14.72 -5.64 7.83
N TRP A 157 14.81 -6.86 8.33
CA TRP A 157 14.23 -8.07 7.73
C TRP A 157 12.69 -8.03 7.60
N ARG A 158 12.02 -7.27 8.47
CA ARG A 158 10.55 -7.13 8.46
C ARG A 158 10.02 -6.53 7.16
N TRP A 159 10.77 -5.60 6.58
CA TRP A 159 10.44 -5.04 5.27
C TRP A 159 10.46 -6.12 4.17
N SER A 160 11.49 -6.92 4.12
CA SER A 160 11.59 -8.02 3.14
C SER A 160 10.47 -9.04 3.30
N VAL A 161 10.10 -9.37 4.54
CA VAL A 161 8.97 -10.26 4.83
C VAL A 161 7.66 -9.64 4.39
N SER A 162 7.39 -8.39 4.73
CA SER A 162 6.16 -7.71 4.34
C SER A 162 6.02 -7.61 2.82
N GLY A 163 7.10 -7.31 2.11
CA GLY A 163 7.11 -7.26 0.66
C GLY A 163 6.85 -8.62 -0.01
N ARG A 164 7.42 -9.70 0.52
CA ARG A 164 7.14 -11.07 0.04
C ARG A 164 5.70 -11.49 0.30
N LEU A 165 5.16 -11.17 1.49
CA LEU A 165 3.75 -11.40 1.81
C LEU A 165 2.83 -10.64 0.87
N ALA A 166 3.12 -9.36 0.63
CA ALA A 166 2.36 -8.54 -0.30
C ALA A 166 2.36 -9.14 -1.71
N ARG A 167 3.53 -9.49 -2.24
CA ARG A 167 3.63 -10.14 -3.55
C ARG A 167 2.81 -11.42 -3.60
N ARG A 168 2.99 -12.30 -2.62
CA ARG A 168 2.26 -13.57 -2.59
C ARG A 168 0.76 -13.36 -2.53
N THR A 169 0.29 -12.40 -1.74
CA THR A 169 -1.13 -12.07 -1.62
C THR A 169 -1.67 -11.53 -2.93
N TRP A 170 -1.08 -10.45 -3.44
CA TRP A 170 -1.65 -9.76 -4.59
C TRP A 170 -1.42 -10.50 -5.90
N TRP A 171 -0.24 -11.06 -6.13
CA TRP A 171 0.04 -11.83 -7.35
C TRP A 171 -0.74 -13.12 -7.42
N GLY A 172 -0.99 -13.76 -6.26
CA GLY A 172 -1.78 -14.98 -6.20
C GLY A 172 -3.30 -14.75 -6.22
N LEU A 173 -3.76 -13.50 -6.17
CA LEU A 173 -5.19 -13.17 -6.12
C LEU A 173 -5.78 -13.06 -7.55
N ASP A 174 -5.83 -14.16 -8.25
CA ASP A 174 -6.19 -14.25 -9.67
C ASP A 174 -7.36 -15.21 -9.96
N ASN A 175 -7.83 -15.96 -8.95
CA ASN A 175 -8.87 -16.96 -9.13
C ASN A 175 -9.72 -17.15 -7.86
N PRO A 176 -10.94 -17.76 -7.97
CA PRO A 176 -11.83 -17.94 -6.84
C PRO A 176 -11.32 -18.84 -5.70
N ARG A 177 -10.30 -19.67 -5.94
CA ARG A 177 -9.67 -20.47 -4.87
C ARG A 177 -8.77 -19.60 -4.01
N ALA A 178 -8.06 -18.68 -4.64
CA ALA A 178 -7.25 -17.67 -3.94
C ALA A 178 -8.15 -16.72 -3.12
N ASP A 179 -9.28 -16.29 -3.68
CA ASP A 179 -10.27 -15.49 -2.96
C ASP A 179 -10.72 -16.18 -1.67
N ARG A 180 -11.14 -17.45 -1.74
CA ARG A 180 -11.56 -18.23 -0.56
C ARG A 180 -10.43 -18.44 0.46
N ARG A 181 -9.17 -18.54 0.01
CA ARG A 181 -8.01 -18.64 0.90
C ARG A 181 -7.81 -17.34 1.68
N LEU A 182 -7.82 -16.21 0.97
CA LEU A 182 -7.68 -14.88 1.58
C LEU A 182 -8.82 -14.61 2.56
N GLU A 183 -10.06 -14.91 2.19
CA GLU A 183 -11.23 -14.75 3.05
C GLU A 183 -11.11 -15.57 4.34
N ARG A 184 -10.71 -16.83 4.25
CA ARG A 184 -10.46 -17.67 5.44
C ARG A 184 -9.37 -17.12 6.33
N LEU A 185 -8.29 -16.58 5.73
CA LEU A 185 -7.21 -15.96 6.49
C LEU A 185 -7.72 -14.74 7.25
N ILE A 186 -8.39 -13.82 6.55
CA ILE A 186 -8.93 -12.59 7.16
C ILE A 186 -9.91 -12.94 8.27
N HIS A 187 -10.81 -13.88 8.01
CA HIS A 187 -11.77 -14.35 9.01
C HIS A 187 -11.07 -14.94 10.25
N GLY A 188 -10.09 -15.81 10.04
CA GLY A 188 -9.31 -16.41 11.13
C GLY A 188 -8.53 -15.37 11.94
N LEU A 189 -7.91 -14.40 11.28
CA LEU A 189 -7.21 -13.31 11.96
C LEU A 189 -8.18 -12.42 12.74
N SER A 190 -9.33 -12.08 12.15
CA SER A 190 -10.36 -11.24 12.79
C SER A 190 -11.00 -11.91 14.01
N ALA A 191 -11.12 -13.24 13.98
CA ALA A 191 -11.69 -14.00 15.09
C ALA A 191 -10.70 -14.20 16.26
N THR A 192 -9.39 -14.11 16.02
CA THR A 192 -8.35 -14.48 17.00
C THR A 192 -7.45 -13.34 17.43
N ALA A 193 -7.49 -12.21 16.73
CA ALA A 193 -6.61 -11.09 17.00
C ALA A 193 -7.41 -9.80 17.29
N GLU A 194 -6.93 -9.06 18.28
CA GLU A 194 -7.43 -7.72 18.55
C GLU A 194 -7.05 -6.76 17.41
N ALA A 195 -7.84 -5.70 17.22
CA ALA A 195 -7.59 -4.70 16.17
C ALA A 195 -6.20 -4.05 16.28
N SER A 196 -5.72 -3.80 17.50
CA SER A 196 -4.36 -3.30 17.76
C SER A 196 -3.29 -4.25 17.25
N ALA A 197 -3.48 -5.55 17.47
CA ALA A 197 -2.53 -6.58 17.04
C ALA A 197 -2.50 -6.75 15.51
N LEU A 198 -3.64 -6.60 14.83
CA LEU A 198 -3.71 -6.57 13.36
C LEU A 198 -3.05 -5.31 12.79
N SER A 199 -3.23 -4.17 13.44
CA SER A 199 -2.55 -2.93 13.10
C SER A 199 -1.03 -3.07 13.22
N GLU A 200 -0.53 -3.64 14.32
CA GLU A 200 0.89 -3.93 14.51
C GLU A 200 1.45 -4.87 13.43
N LEU A 201 0.68 -5.87 13.01
CA LEU A 201 1.09 -6.77 11.94
C LEU A 201 1.20 -6.05 10.58
N LEU A 202 0.18 -5.26 10.23
CA LEU A 202 0.07 -4.67 8.90
C LEU A 202 0.93 -3.42 8.71
N PHE A 203 1.10 -2.62 9.76
CA PHE A 203 1.73 -1.31 9.67
C PHE A 203 3.10 -1.23 10.38
N ASN A 204 3.31 -1.98 11.45
CA ASN A 204 4.60 -2.06 12.13
C ASN A 204 5.38 -3.34 11.81
N TYR A 205 4.81 -4.20 10.96
CA TYR A 205 5.42 -5.44 10.50
C TYR A 205 5.88 -6.34 11.64
N ASN A 206 5.11 -6.35 12.73
CA ASN A 206 5.41 -7.16 13.93
C ASN A 206 4.96 -8.61 13.70
N PHE A 207 5.77 -9.36 12.93
CA PHE A 207 5.47 -10.73 12.53
C PHE A 207 5.78 -11.76 13.62
N GLU A 208 6.61 -11.41 14.60
CA GLU A 208 7.07 -12.31 15.66
C GLU A 208 5.90 -12.88 16.47
N ARG A 209 4.88 -12.08 16.65
CA ARG A 209 3.66 -12.48 17.41
C ARG A 209 2.86 -13.57 16.69
N TYR A 210 2.97 -13.65 15.37
CA TYR A 210 2.19 -14.60 14.56
C TYR A 210 3.01 -15.79 14.08
N GLY A 211 4.36 -15.73 14.16
CA GLY A 211 5.30 -16.81 13.96
C GLY A 211 4.94 -17.80 12.86
N LEU A 212 4.81 -19.07 13.23
CA LEU A 212 4.51 -20.16 12.31
C LEU A 212 3.18 -20.02 11.56
N ARG A 213 2.23 -19.23 12.03
CA ARG A 213 0.95 -19.02 11.35
C ARG A 213 1.09 -18.28 10.02
N LEU A 214 2.19 -17.54 9.83
CA LEU A 214 2.50 -16.86 8.57
C LEU A 214 3.30 -17.73 7.58
N LEU A 215 3.88 -18.85 8.02
CA LEU A 215 4.67 -19.73 7.16
C LEU A 215 3.96 -20.15 5.86
N PRO A 216 2.66 -20.54 5.88
CA PRO A 216 1.95 -20.90 4.65
C PRO A 216 1.83 -19.74 3.64
N TYR A 217 2.13 -18.53 4.07
CA TYR A 217 2.09 -17.30 3.25
C TYR A 217 3.48 -16.81 2.85
N LEU A 218 4.53 -17.35 3.47
CA LEU A 218 5.92 -17.04 3.15
C LEU A 218 6.50 -18.03 2.13
N LEU A 219 6.00 -19.25 2.13
CA LEU A 219 6.36 -20.34 1.22
C LEU A 219 5.36 -20.45 0.07
#